data_92743e197de38a8010733077618c4117
#
_entry.id   92743e197de38a8010733077618c4117
#
_cell.length_a   1.000
_cell.length_b   1.000
_cell.length_c   1.000
_cell.angle_alpha   90.00
_cell.angle_beta   90.00
_cell.angle_gamma   90.00
#
_symmetry.space_group_name_H-M   'P 1'
#
loop_
_entity.id
_entity.type
_entity.pdbx_description
1 polymer ?
#
loop_
_entity_poly.entity_id
_entity_poly.type
_entity_poly.pdbx_seq_one_letter_code
_entity_poly.pdbx_strand_id
1 'polypeptide(L)'
;MIRHLLLLAATALSLPLSAQPSAYVGSKTCQPCHASTYARWSKTRMANVVVDPKLHPEAILPDLSKPDPLLTFKKDDIAFTYGSKWKQRYFQKVGDDYFPLPAQWDVTNKVWRAYNVKAGTD
;
A
#
# COMPACT_ATOMS: atom_id res chain seq x y z
N MET A 1 -21.31 43.42 46.22
CA MET A 1 -20.94 41.97 46.22
C MET A 1 -21.59 41.18 45.07
N ILE A 2 -21.76 41.76 43.84
CA ILE A 2 -22.43 41.09 42.71
C ILE A 2 -21.51 40.98 41.46
N ARG A 3 -20.26 41.44 41.55
CA ARG A 3 -19.35 41.51 40.38
C ARG A 3 -18.44 40.27 40.13
N HIS A 4 -18.48 39.27 40.98
CA HIS A 4 -17.59 38.10 40.92
C HIS A 4 -18.27 36.78 40.51
N LEU A 5 -19.57 36.81 40.19
CA LEU A 5 -20.34 35.62 39.85
C LEU A 5 -20.50 35.35 38.34
N LEU A 6 -20.00 36.28 37.48
CA LEU A 6 -20.15 36.19 36.03
C LEU A 6 -18.93 35.63 35.26
N LEU A 7 -17.86 35.30 35.96
CA LEU A 7 -16.59 34.82 35.36
C LEU A 7 -16.38 33.30 35.38
N LEU A 8 -17.30 32.54 35.92
CA LEU A 8 -17.18 31.07 36.10
C LEU A 8 -18.00 30.22 35.11
N ALA A 9 -18.71 30.83 34.18
CA ALA A 9 -19.60 30.08 33.25
C ALA A 9 -19.04 29.87 31.83
N ALA A 10 -17.79 30.23 31.55
CA ALA A 10 -17.23 30.20 30.18
C ALA A 10 -16.22 29.06 29.91
N THR A 11 -16.01 28.12 30.85
CA THR A 11 -14.94 27.09 30.71
C THR A 11 -15.40 25.66 30.47
N ALA A 12 -16.62 25.43 30.05
CA ALA A 12 -17.11 24.05 29.93
C ALA A 12 -17.83 23.80 28.59
N LEU A 13 -17.14 23.86 27.45
CA LEU A 13 -17.57 23.14 26.24
C LEU A 13 -16.43 22.97 25.21
N SER A 14 -15.28 22.47 25.64
CA SER A 14 -14.34 21.83 24.73
C SER A 14 -14.73 20.36 24.59
N LEU A 15 -15.72 20.07 23.76
CA LEU A 15 -15.99 18.71 23.31
C LEU A 15 -14.74 18.24 22.52
N PRO A 16 -14.15 17.09 22.87
CA PRO A 16 -13.10 16.52 22.03
C PRO A 16 -13.70 16.23 20.66
N LEU A 17 -13.24 16.94 19.65
CA LEU A 17 -13.54 16.64 18.27
C LEU A 17 -12.78 15.34 17.96
N SER A 18 -13.41 14.18 18.20
CA SER A 18 -12.89 12.89 17.78
C SER A 18 -12.87 12.90 16.25
N ALA A 19 -11.69 13.11 15.67
CA ALA A 19 -11.48 12.86 14.25
C ALA A 19 -11.72 11.39 14.01
N GLN A 20 -12.87 11.04 13.45
CA GLN A 20 -13.11 9.66 13.00
C GLN A 20 -12.11 9.37 11.87
N PRO A 21 -11.42 8.21 11.89
CA PRO A 21 -10.59 7.82 10.78
C PRO A 21 -11.48 7.79 9.53
N SER A 22 -11.14 8.62 8.54
CA SER A 22 -11.88 8.66 7.29
C SER A 22 -11.75 7.30 6.60
N ALA A 23 -12.86 6.62 6.38
CA ALA A 23 -12.87 5.38 5.63
C ALA A 23 -12.29 5.63 4.23
N TYR A 24 -11.35 4.78 3.78
CA TYR A 24 -10.81 4.85 2.43
C TYR A 24 -11.91 4.59 1.41
N VAL A 25 -12.24 5.58 0.59
CA VAL A 25 -13.36 5.53 -0.37
C VAL A 25 -12.97 4.99 -1.75
N GLY A 26 -11.67 4.79 -2.01
CA GLY A 26 -11.16 4.34 -3.29
C GLY A 26 -11.12 5.43 -4.37
N SER A 27 -10.21 5.29 -5.32
CA SER A 27 -9.98 6.29 -6.38
C SER A 27 -11.17 6.40 -7.36
N LYS A 28 -11.97 5.35 -7.53
CA LYS A 28 -13.16 5.37 -8.39
C LYS A 28 -14.18 6.44 -7.99
N THR A 29 -14.22 6.82 -6.73
CA THR A 29 -15.11 7.88 -6.23
C THR A 29 -14.82 9.24 -6.85
N CYS A 30 -13.58 9.48 -7.33
CA CYS A 30 -13.20 10.71 -8.00
C CYS A 30 -13.66 10.77 -9.47
N GLN A 31 -13.96 9.62 -10.08
CA GLN A 31 -14.25 9.51 -11.52
C GLN A 31 -15.47 10.30 -11.98
N PRO A 32 -16.62 10.34 -11.28
CA PRO A 32 -17.81 11.06 -11.77
C PRO A 32 -17.58 12.56 -11.97
N CYS A 33 -16.77 13.18 -11.08
CA CYS A 33 -16.48 14.61 -11.16
C CYS A 33 -15.22 14.92 -11.98
N HIS A 34 -14.26 13.97 -12.05
CA HIS A 34 -12.95 14.18 -12.67
C HIS A 34 -12.66 13.16 -13.79
N ALA A 35 -13.63 12.86 -14.65
CA ALA A 35 -13.59 11.79 -15.64
C ALA A 35 -12.33 11.79 -16.52
N SER A 36 -11.96 12.94 -17.10
CA SER A 36 -10.80 13.04 -17.99
C SER A 36 -9.47 12.86 -17.24
N THR A 37 -9.37 13.41 -16.04
CA THR A 37 -8.19 13.25 -15.17
C THR A 37 -8.05 11.82 -14.69
N TYR A 38 -9.16 11.21 -14.27
CA TYR A 38 -9.19 9.81 -13.86
C TYR A 38 -8.78 8.87 -14.99
N ALA A 39 -9.29 9.08 -16.20
CA ALA A 39 -8.96 8.27 -17.38
C ALA A 39 -7.47 8.32 -17.75
N ARG A 40 -6.81 9.46 -17.57
CA ARG A 40 -5.35 9.59 -17.75
C ARG A 40 -4.58 8.96 -16.61
N TRP A 41 -4.96 9.27 -15.37
CA TRP A 41 -4.30 8.76 -14.17
C TRP A 41 -4.36 7.23 -14.08
N SER A 42 -5.51 6.62 -14.34
CA SER A 42 -5.70 5.17 -14.25
C SER A 42 -4.79 4.36 -15.19
N LYS A 43 -4.27 4.98 -16.24
CA LYS A 43 -3.32 4.37 -17.19
C LYS A 43 -1.85 4.59 -16.79
N THR A 44 -1.59 5.36 -15.75
CA THR A 44 -0.21 5.60 -15.31
C THR A 44 0.36 4.37 -14.58
N ARG A 45 1.69 4.24 -14.60
CA ARG A 45 2.37 3.19 -13.83
C ARG A 45 2.17 3.32 -12.33
N MET A 46 2.05 4.55 -11.83
CA MET A 46 1.82 4.78 -10.40
C MET A 46 0.46 4.28 -9.94
N ALA A 47 -0.58 4.47 -10.77
CA ALA A 47 -1.91 3.93 -10.46
C ALA A 47 -1.95 2.39 -10.48
N ASN A 48 -1.00 1.75 -11.20
CA ASN A 48 -0.93 0.31 -11.39
C ASN A 48 0.36 -0.29 -10.83
N VAL A 49 1.01 0.39 -9.88
CA VAL A 49 2.29 -0.07 -9.32
C VAL A 49 2.12 -1.24 -8.35
N VAL A 50 0.98 -1.31 -7.67
CA VAL A 50 0.59 -2.39 -6.76
C VAL A 50 -0.51 -3.21 -7.43
N VAL A 51 -0.31 -4.52 -7.52
CA VAL A 51 -1.26 -5.43 -8.16
C VAL A 51 -1.47 -6.67 -7.28
N ASP A 52 -2.72 -7.05 -7.08
CA ASP A 52 -3.08 -8.31 -6.43
C ASP A 52 -2.96 -9.47 -7.45
N PRO A 53 -2.01 -10.39 -7.26
CA PRO A 53 -1.81 -11.50 -8.19
C PRO A 53 -2.88 -12.59 -8.10
N LYS A 54 -3.76 -12.55 -7.11
CA LYS A 54 -4.93 -13.45 -7.06
C LYS A 54 -5.98 -13.03 -8.08
N LEU A 55 -6.11 -11.73 -8.31
CA LEU A 55 -7.00 -11.16 -9.33
C LEU A 55 -6.31 -11.06 -10.70
N HIS A 56 -4.98 -10.89 -10.71
CA HIS A 56 -4.15 -10.67 -11.88
C HIS A 56 -2.91 -11.58 -11.85
N PRO A 57 -3.05 -12.89 -12.12
CA PRO A 57 -1.93 -13.85 -12.07
C PRO A 57 -0.76 -13.50 -12.99
N GLU A 58 -1.03 -12.81 -14.09
CA GLU A 58 -0.06 -12.31 -15.06
C GLU A 58 0.82 -11.18 -14.51
N ALA A 59 0.45 -10.59 -13.37
CA ALA A 59 1.25 -9.54 -12.73
C ALA A 59 2.58 -10.05 -12.15
N ILE A 60 2.70 -11.35 -11.89
CA ILE A 60 3.97 -11.96 -11.47
C ILE A 60 4.83 -12.18 -12.73
N LEU A 61 5.89 -11.41 -12.87
CA LEU A 61 6.72 -11.42 -14.08
C LEU A 61 7.66 -12.62 -14.21
N PRO A 62 8.35 -13.08 -13.13
CA PRO A 62 9.22 -14.24 -13.23
C PRO A 62 8.44 -15.55 -13.20
N ASP A 63 9.05 -16.57 -13.76
CA ASP A 63 8.61 -17.95 -13.60
C ASP A 63 9.07 -18.50 -12.24
N LEU A 64 8.14 -18.58 -11.29
CA LEU A 64 8.40 -19.06 -9.92
C LEU A 64 8.63 -20.58 -9.84
N SER A 65 8.42 -21.32 -10.91
CA SER A 65 8.71 -22.77 -10.94
C SER A 65 10.20 -23.07 -11.13
N LYS A 66 10.98 -22.09 -11.58
CA LYS A 66 12.43 -22.25 -11.75
C LYS A 66 13.13 -22.07 -10.41
N PRO A 67 13.95 -23.05 -10.01
CA PRO A 67 14.67 -22.97 -8.75
C PRO A 67 15.70 -21.84 -8.78
N ASP A 68 15.73 -21.06 -7.69
CA ASP A 68 16.75 -20.05 -7.46
C ASP A 68 17.03 -19.99 -5.94
N PRO A 69 18.30 -19.91 -5.50
CA PRO A 69 18.65 -19.90 -4.08
C PRO A 69 18.04 -18.72 -3.30
N LEU A 70 17.71 -17.61 -3.96
CA LEU A 70 17.07 -16.45 -3.35
C LEU A 70 15.56 -16.58 -3.27
N LEU A 71 14.96 -17.50 -4.02
CA LEU A 71 13.51 -17.73 -4.05
C LEU A 71 13.09 -18.65 -2.90
N THR A 72 12.94 -18.08 -1.71
CA THR A 72 12.59 -18.79 -0.47
C THR A 72 11.09 -18.76 -0.15
N PHE A 73 10.27 -18.22 -1.06
CA PHE A 73 8.82 -18.09 -0.93
C PHE A 73 8.10 -18.67 -2.15
N LYS A 74 6.82 -18.92 -2.01
CA LYS A 74 5.95 -19.50 -3.05
C LYS A 74 4.98 -18.43 -3.57
N LYS A 75 4.32 -18.75 -4.69
CA LYS A 75 3.28 -17.87 -5.28
C LYS A 75 2.18 -17.50 -4.28
N ASP A 76 1.76 -18.47 -3.45
CA ASP A 76 0.67 -18.29 -2.50
C ASP A 76 1.04 -17.37 -1.32
N ASP A 77 2.34 -17.18 -1.07
CA ASP A 77 2.82 -16.24 -0.05
C ASP A 77 2.69 -14.77 -0.51
N ILE A 78 2.51 -14.54 -1.81
CA ILE A 78 2.46 -13.20 -2.38
C ILE A 78 1.06 -12.62 -2.25
N ALA A 79 0.91 -11.62 -1.38
CA ALA A 79 -0.32 -10.85 -1.23
C ALA A 79 -0.48 -9.82 -2.35
N PHE A 80 0.60 -9.13 -2.73
CA PHE A 80 0.64 -8.27 -3.91
C PHE A 80 2.05 -8.08 -4.46
N THR A 81 2.12 -7.68 -5.73
CA THR A 81 3.35 -7.27 -6.42
C THR A 81 3.49 -5.76 -6.39
N TYR A 82 4.71 -5.26 -6.41
CA TYR A 82 5.04 -3.84 -6.46
C TYR A 82 6.09 -3.57 -7.55
N GLY A 83 5.70 -2.80 -8.56
CA GLY A 83 6.55 -2.46 -9.70
C GLY A 83 6.53 -3.51 -10.82
N SER A 84 6.92 -3.08 -12.03
CA SER A 84 6.88 -3.93 -13.23
C SER A 84 7.87 -3.55 -14.32
N LYS A 85 8.64 -2.46 -14.17
CA LYS A 85 9.51 -1.96 -15.24
C LYS A 85 10.98 -2.35 -15.07
N TRP A 86 11.55 -2.05 -13.93
CA TRP A 86 12.98 -2.30 -13.66
C TRP A 86 13.17 -3.37 -12.62
N LYS A 87 12.34 -3.31 -11.57
CA LYS A 87 12.31 -4.27 -10.48
C LYS A 87 10.87 -4.57 -10.13
N GLN A 88 10.64 -5.79 -9.70
CA GLN A 88 9.39 -6.21 -9.10
C GLN A 88 9.67 -6.77 -7.71
N ARG A 89 8.97 -6.24 -6.71
CA ARG A 89 9.00 -6.68 -5.32
C ARG A 89 7.71 -7.39 -4.99
N TYR A 90 7.76 -8.21 -3.96
CA TYR A 90 6.66 -9.05 -3.52
C TYR A 90 6.42 -8.80 -2.05
N PHE A 91 5.17 -8.81 -1.66
CA PHE A 91 4.77 -8.57 -0.28
C PHE A 91 3.88 -9.70 0.21
N GLN A 92 4.12 -10.15 1.43
CA GLN A 92 3.26 -11.07 2.15
C GLN A 92 2.38 -10.31 3.13
N LYS A 93 1.21 -10.87 3.45
CA LYS A 93 0.35 -10.36 4.52
C LYS A 93 0.65 -11.09 5.82
N VAL A 94 0.88 -10.34 6.90
CA VAL A 94 1.07 -10.89 8.26
C VAL A 94 0.15 -10.10 9.20
N GLY A 95 -0.91 -10.74 9.69
CA GLY A 95 -1.97 -10.03 10.41
C GLY A 95 -2.66 -9.00 9.53
N ASP A 96 -2.67 -7.74 9.95
CA ASP A 96 -3.24 -6.62 9.17
C ASP A 96 -2.20 -5.85 8.36
N ASP A 97 -0.92 -6.21 8.46
CA ASP A 97 0.19 -5.53 7.83
C ASP A 97 0.74 -6.29 6.62
N TYR A 98 1.53 -5.59 5.80
CA TYR A 98 2.21 -6.15 4.64
C TYR A 98 3.71 -5.95 4.75
N PHE A 99 4.45 -7.06 4.59
CA PHE A 99 5.90 -7.08 4.69
C PHE A 99 6.53 -7.53 3.37
N PRO A 100 7.65 -6.90 2.96
CA PRO A 100 8.34 -7.32 1.77
C PRO A 100 8.94 -8.71 1.93
N LEU A 101 8.87 -9.51 0.88
CA LEU A 101 9.55 -10.81 0.78
C LEU A 101 11.05 -10.60 0.47
N PRO A 102 11.91 -11.57 0.83
CA PRO A 102 13.36 -11.37 0.88
C PRO A 102 14.06 -11.31 -0.49
N ALA A 103 13.33 -11.49 -1.58
CA ALA A 103 13.88 -11.38 -2.93
C ALA A 103 13.03 -10.46 -3.82
N GLN A 104 13.68 -9.82 -4.78
CA GLN A 104 13.07 -9.02 -5.82
C GLN A 104 13.54 -9.51 -7.20
N TRP A 105 12.69 -9.33 -8.20
CA TRP A 105 13.00 -9.64 -9.58
C TRP A 105 13.60 -8.43 -10.30
N ASP A 106 14.78 -8.58 -10.86
CA ASP A 106 15.38 -7.60 -11.77
C ASP A 106 14.81 -7.85 -13.17
N VAL A 107 13.87 -7.01 -13.58
CA VAL A 107 13.12 -7.17 -14.84
C VAL A 107 14.05 -6.99 -16.07
N THR A 108 15.05 -6.14 -15.95
CA THR A 108 15.98 -5.86 -17.04
C THR A 108 16.93 -7.03 -17.29
N ASN A 109 17.51 -7.56 -16.22
CA ASN A 109 18.51 -8.62 -16.32
C ASN A 109 17.89 -10.04 -16.20
N LYS A 110 16.60 -10.14 -15.89
CA LYS A 110 15.86 -11.40 -15.69
C LYS A 110 16.53 -12.33 -14.67
N VAL A 111 16.90 -11.75 -13.53
CA VAL A 111 17.54 -12.46 -12.41
C VAL A 111 16.91 -12.06 -11.07
N TRP A 112 16.97 -13.00 -10.12
CA TRP A 112 16.62 -12.72 -8.73
C TRP A 112 17.74 -11.94 -8.04
N ARG A 113 17.37 -11.03 -7.16
CA ARG A 113 18.29 -10.30 -6.30
C ARG A 113 17.74 -10.29 -4.87
N ALA A 114 18.63 -10.40 -3.92
CA ALA A 114 18.27 -10.28 -2.52
C ALA A 114 17.64 -8.89 -2.27
N TYR A 115 16.59 -8.88 -1.46
CA TYR A 115 15.97 -7.67 -0.95
C TYR A 115 16.04 -7.72 0.57
N ASN A 116 17.13 -7.15 1.10
CA ASN A 116 17.41 -7.18 2.53
C ASN A 116 16.60 -6.08 3.22
N VAL A 117 15.45 -6.46 3.75
CA VAL A 117 14.76 -5.67 4.77
C VAL A 117 15.27 -6.18 6.10
N LYS A 118 16.07 -5.39 6.80
CA LYS A 118 16.44 -5.71 8.18
C LYS A 118 15.17 -5.57 9.02
N ALA A 119 14.83 -6.62 9.78
CA ALA A 119 13.78 -6.53 10.77
C ALA A 119 14.10 -5.38 11.75
N GLY A 120 13.11 -4.49 11.97
CA GLY A 120 13.27 -3.35 12.88
C GLY A 120 13.88 -2.08 12.26
N THR A 121 13.94 -1.96 10.94
CA THR A 121 14.21 -0.69 10.25
C THR A 121 12.86 -0.09 9.82
N ASP A 122 12.15 0.50 10.77
CA ASP A 122 11.00 1.35 10.51
C ASP A 122 11.47 2.77 10.20
#